data_0f125da087c99ea43445825136c5930b
#
_entry.id   0f125da087c99ea43445825136c5930b
#
_cell.length_a   1.000
_cell.length_b   1.000
_cell.length_c   1.000
_cell.angle_alpha   90.00
_cell.angle_beta   90.00
_cell.angle_gamma   90.00
#
_symmetry.space_group_name_H-M   'P 1'
#
loop_
_entity.id
_entity.type
_entity.pdbx_description
1 polymer ?
#
loop_
_entity_poly.entity_id
_entity_poly.type
_entity_poly.pdbx_seq_one_letter_code
_entity_poly.pdbx_strand_id
1 'polypeptide(L)'
;MSKNNQTPKTRENRRQFLKKAGAATAAAGLLKVPVYGANQAPSANVKGANEKLVIGYVGVGGRGFGAHVRQMRQHAEDNNIAQAAVCDVSTHRVNNAKNFVSKNSKDKVEA
;
A
#
# COMPACT_ATOMS: atom_id res chain seq x y z
N MET A 1 29.25 -28.28 -38.64
CA MET A 1 29.48 -28.53 -37.19
C MET A 1 29.47 -27.19 -36.45
N SER A 2 28.33 -26.83 -35.90
CA SER A 2 28.17 -25.57 -35.14
C SER A 2 28.45 -25.87 -33.68
N LYS A 3 29.50 -25.28 -33.09
CA LYS A 3 29.83 -25.41 -31.68
C LYS A 3 28.99 -24.41 -30.89
N ASN A 4 27.99 -24.94 -30.18
CA ASN A 4 27.17 -24.21 -29.24
C ASN A 4 27.99 -23.87 -27.97
N ASN A 5 28.52 -22.66 -27.90
CA ASN A 5 29.31 -22.19 -26.78
C ASN A 5 28.37 -21.61 -25.73
N GLN A 6 27.71 -22.46 -24.93
CA GLN A 6 26.95 -22.05 -23.78
C GLN A 6 27.92 -21.80 -22.62
N THR A 7 28.17 -20.53 -22.33
CA THR A 7 28.83 -20.10 -21.08
C THR A 7 28.00 -20.57 -19.89
N PRO A 8 28.58 -21.27 -18.89
CA PRO A 8 27.83 -21.71 -17.72
C PRO A 8 27.34 -20.49 -16.95
N LYS A 9 26.02 -20.38 -16.75
CA LYS A 9 25.42 -19.39 -15.84
C LYS A 9 25.88 -19.72 -14.41
N THR A 10 26.88 -18.99 -13.93
CA THR A 10 27.36 -19.09 -12.55
C THR A 10 26.19 -18.68 -11.65
N ARG A 11 25.69 -19.62 -10.82
CA ARG A 11 24.69 -19.30 -9.80
C ARG A 11 25.30 -18.29 -8.84
N GLU A 12 24.79 -17.07 -8.84
CA GLU A 12 25.22 -16.06 -7.88
C GLU A 12 24.85 -16.47 -6.45
N ASN A 13 25.86 -16.49 -5.60
CA ASN A 13 25.67 -16.77 -4.16
C ASN A 13 25.12 -15.50 -3.49
N ARG A 14 24.27 -15.65 -2.44
CA ARG A 14 23.71 -14.54 -1.64
C ARG A 14 24.78 -13.53 -1.19
N ARG A 15 25.97 -14.01 -0.86
CA ARG A 15 27.09 -13.15 -0.47
C ARG A 15 27.62 -12.29 -1.62
N GLN A 16 27.62 -12.80 -2.85
CA GLN A 16 28.01 -12.03 -4.03
C GLN A 16 26.96 -11.00 -4.42
N PHE A 17 25.67 -11.35 -4.28
CA PHE A 17 24.58 -10.42 -4.44
C PHE A 17 24.66 -9.25 -3.46
N LEU A 18 24.87 -9.52 -2.17
CA LEU A 18 24.99 -8.50 -1.14
C LEU A 18 26.22 -7.57 -1.36
N LYS A 19 27.34 -8.14 -1.81
CA LYS A 19 28.52 -7.32 -2.17
C LYS A 19 28.25 -6.41 -3.36
N LYS A 20 27.58 -6.89 -4.39
CA LYS A 20 27.18 -6.10 -5.56
C LYS A 20 26.14 -5.03 -5.21
N ALA A 21 25.16 -5.38 -4.38
CA ALA A 21 24.15 -4.44 -3.89
C ALA A 21 24.78 -3.34 -3.02
N GLY A 22 25.72 -3.69 -2.14
CA GLY A 22 26.46 -2.72 -1.33
C GLY A 22 27.33 -1.77 -2.16
N ALA A 23 27.96 -2.26 -3.21
CA ALA A 23 28.73 -1.41 -4.12
C ALA A 23 27.84 -0.47 -4.95
N ALA A 24 26.66 -0.95 -5.36
CA ALA A 24 25.69 -0.13 -6.09
C ALA A 24 25.10 0.99 -5.22
N THR A 25 24.86 0.76 -3.92
CA THR A 25 24.40 1.79 -2.98
C THR A 25 25.48 2.84 -2.70
N ALA A 26 26.75 2.46 -2.63
CA ALA A 26 27.86 3.42 -2.48
C ALA A 26 28.02 4.32 -3.73
N ALA A 27 27.83 3.75 -4.93
CA ALA A 27 27.86 4.52 -6.17
C ALA A 27 26.62 5.43 -6.34
N ALA A 28 25.46 5.00 -5.87
CA ALA A 28 24.21 5.78 -5.89
C ALA A 28 24.27 7.00 -4.94
N GLY A 29 25.10 6.97 -3.89
CA GLY A 29 25.33 8.10 -3.01
C GLY A 29 26.05 9.28 -3.69
N LEU A 30 26.76 9.04 -4.79
CA LEU A 30 27.40 10.07 -5.60
C LEU A 30 26.49 10.63 -6.72
N LEU A 31 25.46 9.90 -7.08
CA LEU A 31 24.43 10.36 -8.00
C LEU A 31 23.29 10.89 -7.14
N LYS A 32 22.93 12.16 -7.28
CA LYS A 32 21.70 12.73 -6.70
C LYS A 32 20.47 12.12 -7.39
N VAL A 33 20.32 10.81 -7.27
CA VAL A 33 19.11 10.13 -7.72
C VAL A 33 18.04 10.47 -6.67
N PRO A 34 16.90 11.05 -7.04
CA PRO A 34 15.82 11.24 -6.10
C PRO A 34 15.40 9.86 -5.61
N VAL A 35 15.72 9.53 -4.37
CA VAL A 35 15.19 8.33 -3.72
C VAL A 35 13.71 8.61 -3.52
N TYR A 36 12.87 7.98 -4.35
CA TYR A 36 11.43 8.00 -4.16
C TYR A 36 11.13 7.54 -2.72
N GLY A 37 10.63 8.45 -1.91
CA GLY A 37 10.33 8.21 -0.48
C GLY A 37 11.17 9.03 0.52
N ALA A 38 12.40 9.48 0.20
CA ALA A 38 13.20 10.26 1.15
C ALA A 38 12.63 11.68 1.39
N ASN A 39 11.88 12.23 0.41
CA ASN A 39 11.23 13.54 0.51
C ASN A 39 9.72 13.44 0.77
N GLN A 40 9.19 12.24 0.97
CA GLN A 40 7.77 12.01 1.25
C GLN A 40 7.51 11.42 2.63
N ALA A 41 8.50 11.35 3.49
CA ALA A 41 8.20 11.20 4.91
C ALA A 41 7.33 12.40 5.31
N PRO A 42 6.13 12.19 5.88
CA PRO A 42 5.30 13.28 6.35
C PRO A 42 6.19 14.14 7.24
N SER A 43 6.34 15.42 6.92
CA SER A 43 7.08 16.32 7.81
C SER A 43 6.38 16.29 9.17
N ALA A 44 7.14 16.27 10.26
CA ALA A 44 6.60 16.29 11.61
C ALA A 44 5.63 17.47 11.87
N ASN A 45 5.57 18.41 10.93
CA ASN A 45 4.74 19.62 10.98
C ASN A 45 3.48 19.59 10.13
N VAL A 46 3.11 18.44 9.52
CA VAL A 46 1.80 18.34 8.84
C VAL A 46 0.73 18.24 9.92
N LYS A 47 0.15 19.37 10.27
CA LYS A 47 -1.01 19.44 11.17
C LYS A 47 -2.14 18.56 10.61
N GLY A 48 -2.64 17.64 11.40
CA GLY A 48 -3.76 16.78 11.05
C GLY A 48 -3.39 15.44 10.39
N ALA A 49 -2.15 15.19 9.96
CA ALA A 49 -1.76 13.92 9.35
C ALA A 49 -1.85 12.74 10.34
N ASN A 50 -1.62 12.97 11.62
CA ASN A 50 -1.72 11.97 12.69
C ASN A 50 -3.08 12.01 13.42
N GLU A 51 -3.93 12.96 13.09
CA GLU A 51 -5.22 13.13 13.78
C GLU A 51 -6.34 12.36 13.07
N LYS A 52 -6.17 12.00 11.80
CA LYS A 52 -7.18 11.27 11.02
C LYS A 52 -6.71 9.86 10.71
N LEU A 53 -7.44 8.85 11.19
CA LEU A 53 -7.21 7.46 10.84
C LEU A 53 -7.88 7.12 9.51
N VAL A 54 -7.08 6.74 8.51
CA VAL A 54 -7.59 6.35 7.19
C VAL A 54 -7.61 4.82 7.07
N ILE A 55 -8.78 4.24 6.80
CA ILE A 55 -9.00 2.79 6.78
C ILE A 55 -9.41 2.33 5.38
N GLY A 56 -8.77 1.25 4.91
CA GLY A 56 -9.21 0.45 3.77
C GLY A 56 -9.65 -0.94 4.21
N TYR A 57 -10.59 -1.54 3.50
CA TYR A 57 -11.14 -2.87 3.79
C TYR A 57 -10.82 -3.84 2.67
N VAL A 58 -10.32 -5.02 3.04
CA VAL A 58 -10.12 -6.15 2.15
C VAL A 58 -11.01 -7.29 2.63
N GLY A 59 -11.90 -7.79 1.75
CA GLY A 59 -12.85 -8.83 2.11
C GLY A 59 -14.11 -8.29 2.80
N VAL A 60 -14.96 -7.58 2.04
CA VAL A 60 -16.22 -6.99 2.53
C VAL A 60 -17.41 -7.93 2.40
N GLY A 61 -17.20 -9.22 2.64
CA GLY A 61 -18.27 -10.24 2.75
C GLY A 61 -19.16 -10.01 3.96
N GLY A 62 -20.02 -10.99 4.29
CA GLY A 62 -21.03 -10.86 5.34
C GLY A 62 -20.48 -10.33 6.67
N ARG A 63 -19.42 -10.95 7.20
CA ARG A 63 -18.79 -10.50 8.45
C ARG A 63 -17.98 -9.22 8.26
N GLY A 64 -17.19 -9.13 7.18
CA GLY A 64 -16.38 -7.94 6.88
C GLY A 64 -17.25 -6.69 6.75
N PHE A 65 -18.36 -6.79 6.05
CA PHE A 65 -19.32 -5.70 5.93
C PHE A 65 -20.06 -5.41 7.25
N GLY A 66 -20.64 -6.44 7.88
CA GLY A 66 -21.47 -6.25 9.08
C GLY A 66 -20.67 -5.80 10.29
N ALA A 67 -19.59 -6.51 10.63
CA ALA A 67 -18.83 -6.25 11.85
C ALA A 67 -17.77 -5.14 11.70
N HIS A 68 -17.20 -4.97 10.49
CA HIS A 68 -16.13 -4.00 10.34
C HIS A 68 -16.59 -2.72 9.64
N VAL A 69 -17.13 -2.80 8.43
CA VAL A 69 -17.52 -1.59 7.68
C VAL A 69 -18.61 -0.81 8.40
N ARG A 70 -19.66 -1.49 8.85
CA ARG A 70 -20.79 -0.85 9.54
C ARG A 70 -20.42 -0.31 10.92
N GLN A 71 -19.76 -1.11 11.76
CA GLN A 71 -19.42 -0.66 13.11
C GLN A 71 -18.40 0.47 13.09
N MET A 72 -17.40 0.34 12.22
CA MET A 72 -16.40 1.41 12.09
C MET A 72 -17.04 2.72 11.63
N ARG A 73 -18.08 2.64 10.79
CA ARG A 73 -18.82 3.84 10.37
C ARG A 73 -19.55 4.52 11.54
N GLN A 74 -20.10 3.75 12.47
CA GLN A 74 -20.79 4.30 13.64
C GLN A 74 -19.86 5.13 14.53
N HIS A 75 -18.59 4.74 14.61
CA HIS A 75 -17.57 5.41 15.44
C HIS A 75 -16.66 6.35 14.66
N ALA A 76 -16.90 6.54 13.36
CA ALA A 76 -15.98 7.25 12.49
C ALA A 76 -15.91 8.75 12.81
N GLU A 77 -17.01 9.36 13.20
CA GLU A 77 -17.05 10.79 13.52
C GLU A 77 -16.36 11.08 14.85
N ASP A 78 -16.66 10.30 15.89
CA ASP A 78 -16.10 10.47 17.22
C ASP A 78 -14.59 10.22 17.27
N ASN A 79 -14.09 9.33 16.40
CA ASN A 79 -12.68 8.93 16.39
C ASN A 79 -11.90 9.48 15.18
N ASN A 80 -12.46 10.41 14.43
CA ASN A 80 -11.85 11.01 13.25
C ASN A 80 -11.33 9.96 12.24
N ILE A 81 -12.18 8.99 11.88
CA ILE A 81 -11.87 7.90 10.98
C ILE A 81 -12.43 8.17 9.58
N ALA A 82 -11.59 8.08 8.56
CA ALA A 82 -12.00 8.05 7.16
C ALA A 82 -11.98 6.62 6.62
N GLN A 83 -13.10 6.20 6.05
CA GLN A 83 -13.20 4.93 5.32
C GLN A 83 -12.94 5.21 3.84
N ALA A 84 -11.69 4.99 3.37
CA ALA A 84 -11.22 5.48 2.08
C ALA A 84 -11.32 4.46 0.94
N ALA A 85 -11.22 3.18 1.23
CA ALA A 85 -11.19 2.15 0.18
C ALA A 85 -11.87 0.84 0.59
N VAL A 86 -12.43 0.13 -0.40
CA VAL A 86 -12.99 -1.21 -0.24
C VAL A 86 -12.52 -2.13 -1.36
N CYS A 87 -12.20 -3.37 -1.04
CA CYS A 87 -11.76 -4.39 -1.99
C CYS A 87 -12.38 -5.76 -1.64
N ASP A 88 -12.89 -6.46 -2.63
CA ASP A 88 -13.37 -7.85 -2.51
C ASP A 88 -13.26 -8.51 -3.88
N VAL A 89 -13.21 -9.84 -3.93
CA VAL A 89 -13.27 -10.62 -5.18
C VAL A 89 -14.64 -10.54 -5.85
N SER A 90 -15.68 -10.16 -5.12
CA SER A 90 -17.05 -10.00 -5.61
C SER A 90 -17.37 -8.53 -5.84
N THR A 91 -17.52 -8.14 -7.10
CA THR A 91 -17.94 -6.78 -7.49
C THR A 91 -19.25 -6.34 -6.82
N HIS A 92 -20.19 -7.25 -6.63
CA HIS A 92 -21.44 -6.95 -5.93
C HIS A 92 -21.19 -6.51 -4.48
N ARG A 93 -20.27 -7.19 -3.75
CA ARG A 93 -19.94 -6.84 -2.37
C ARG A 93 -19.19 -5.52 -2.29
N VAL A 94 -18.25 -5.29 -3.21
CA VAL A 94 -17.54 -4.02 -3.33
C VAL A 94 -18.52 -2.87 -3.52
N ASN A 95 -19.43 -2.97 -4.48
CA ASN A 95 -20.42 -1.93 -4.76
C ASN A 95 -21.35 -1.69 -3.57
N ASN A 96 -21.78 -2.75 -2.88
CA ASN A 96 -22.61 -2.61 -1.69
C ASN A 96 -21.89 -1.86 -0.56
N ALA A 97 -20.66 -2.25 -0.26
CA ALA A 97 -19.85 -1.58 0.78
C ALA A 97 -19.54 -0.14 0.41
N LYS A 98 -19.11 0.13 -0.83
CA LYS A 98 -18.85 1.46 -1.34
C LYS A 98 -20.07 2.38 -1.23
N ASN A 99 -21.23 1.91 -1.69
CA ASN A 99 -22.47 2.66 -1.62
C ASN A 99 -22.89 2.97 -0.17
N PHE A 100 -22.72 2.00 0.73
CA PHE A 100 -23.01 2.21 2.14
C PHE A 100 -22.11 3.28 2.76
N VAL A 101 -20.80 3.20 2.55
CA VAL A 101 -19.86 4.20 3.10
C VAL A 101 -20.09 5.57 2.48
N SER A 102 -20.24 5.66 1.16
CA SER A 102 -20.45 6.94 0.46
C SER A 102 -21.75 7.64 0.84
N LYS A 103 -22.81 6.92 1.18
CA LYS A 103 -24.07 7.50 1.67
C LYS A 103 -23.95 8.08 3.06
N ASN A 104 -23.07 7.55 3.88
CA ASN A 104 -22.95 7.89 5.29
C ASN A 104 -21.64 8.64 5.62
N SER A 105 -20.86 9.01 4.63
CA SER A 105 -19.61 9.73 4.79
C SER A 105 -19.49 10.84 3.75
N LYS A 106 -18.76 11.90 4.10
CA LYS A 106 -18.33 12.93 3.15
C LYS A 106 -17.05 12.53 2.41
N ASP A 107 -16.40 11.44 2.84
CA ASP A 107 -15.15 10.98 2.24
C ASP A 107 -15.43 10.24 0.93
N LYS A 108 -14.57 10.47 -0.07
CA LYS A 108 -14.60 9.73 -1.31
C LYS A 108 -14.06 8.32 -1.07
N VAL A 109 -14.83 7.31 -1.44
CA VAL A 109 -14.45 5.89 -1.28
C VAL A 109 -14.02 5.32 -2.63
N GLU A 110 -12.83 4.76 -2.68
CA GLU A 110 -12.31 4.04 -3.84
C GLU A 110 -12.65 2.53 -3.78
N ALA A 111 -12.71 1.88 -4.96
CA ALA A 111 -13.04 0.45 -5.08
C ALA A 111 -12.34 -0.16 -6.29
#